data_e7a51d6f4eec99c0a8f274c3b574264a
#
_entry.id   e7a51d6f4eec99c0a8f274c3b574264a
#
_cell.length_a   1.000
_cell.length_b   1.000
_cell.length_c   1.000
_cell.angle_alpha   90.00
_cell.angle_beta   90.00
_cell.angle_gamma   90.00
#
_symmetry.space_group_name_H-M   'P 1'
#
loop_
_entity.id
_entity.type
_entity.pdbx_description
1 polymer ?
#
loop_
_entity_poly.entity_id
_entity_poly.type
_entity_poly.pdbx_seq_one_letter_code
_entity_poly.pdbx_strand_id
1 'polypeptide(L)'
;LPTDGLQTRRWYYIIPAQGEPRGLVHAIEPGALEDLPGSRRRYRTWQELDTGLDELLKGVGRVAMQYSPQNRVPYVAMVDAGTVEVVRERGIEVVSAADLVQRFTAVLDDGQIASHRFAGKRLPDAIEESFKECRARLLAGAALNEYELQCYLLEQVEAMGLTTPDAPIVAVNGH
;
A
#
# COMPACT_ATOMS: atom_id res chain seq x y z
N LEU A 1 -3.44 2.59 6.69
CA LEU A 1 -3.48 3.06 8.07
C LEU A 1 -3.91 4.52 8.05
N PRO A 2 -5.03 4.87 8.65
CA PRO A 2 -5.50 6.23 8.67
C PRO A 2 -4.78 7.00 9.77
N THR A 3 -3.85 7.81 9.39
CA THR A 3 -3.36 8.87 10.27
C THR A 3 -3.20 10.08 9.39
N ASP A 4 -4.11 11.03 9.52
CA ASP A 4 -4.11 12.30 8.80
C ASP A 4 -2.94 13.23 9.18
N GLY A 5 -1.89 12.70 9.81
CA GLY A 5 -0.72 13.43 10.23
C GLY A 5 0.59 12.82 9.76
N LEU A 6 1.55 13.68 9.41
CA LEU A 6 2.92 13.26 9.14
C LEU A 6 3.50 12.58 10.38
N GLN A 7 3.81 11.29 10.29
CA GLN A 7 4.49 10.54 11.35
C GLN A 7 5.97 10.44 11.03
N THR A 8 6.79 10.98 11.91
CA THR A 8 8.24 11.05 11.74
C THR A 8 8.98 10.15 12.70
N ARG A 9 8.30 9.61 13.70
CA ARG A 9 8.88 8.74 14.73
C ARG A 9 8.44 7.30 14.54
N ARG A 10 9.33 6.37 14.92
CA ARG A 10 9.04 4.94 14.84
C ARG A 10 7.92 4.57 15.80
N TRP A 11 7.03 3.73 15.33
CA TRP A 11 6.02 3.05 16.13
C TRP A 11 6.03 1.56 15.78
N TYR A 12 5.59 0.77 16.72
CA TYR A 12 5.46 -0.68 16.56
C TYR A 12 4.10 -1.11 17.07
N TYR A 13 3.48 -2.03 16.38
CA TYR A 13 2.19 -2.56 16.75
C TYR A 13 2.17 -4.06 16.49
N ILE A 14 1.88 -4.83 17.54
CA ILE A 14 1.80 -6.27 17.46
C ILE A 14 0.37 -6.74 17.69
N ILE A 15 -0.09 -7.61 16.80
CA ILE A 15 -1.37 -8.30 16.88
C ILE A 15 -1.04 -9.75 17.25
N PRO A 16 -1.23 -10.17 18.52
CA PRO A 16 -0.96 -11.54 18.91
C PRO A 16 -2.04 -12.49 18.38
N ALA A 17 -1.71 -13.77 18.22
CA ALA A 17 -2.69 -14.80 17.86
C ALA A 17 -3.81 -14.96 18.93
N GLN A 18 -3.50 -14.62 20.17
CA GLN A 18 -4.43 -14.61 21.30
C GLN A 18 -4.11 -13.44 22.23
N GLY A 19 -5.15 -12.81 22.78
CA GLY A 19 -5.00 -11.64 23.64
C GLY A 19 -5.15 -10.31 22.89
N GLU A 20 -4.86 -9.23 23.59
CA GLU A 20 -5.04 -7.87 23.06
C GLU A 20 -3.81 -7.39 22.27
N PRO A 21 -4.03 -6.61 21.20
CA PRO A 21 -2.96 -5.91 20.51
C PRO A 21 -2.21 -4.94 21.43
N ARG A 22 -0.95 -4.71 21.10
CA ARG A 22 -0.07 -3.83 21.89
C ARG A 22 0.73 -2.93 20.95
N GLY A 23 0.85 -1.66 21.33
CA GLY A 23 1.60 -0.66 20.57
C GLY A 23 2.73 -0.04 21.39
N LEU A 24 3.77 0.39 20.69
CA LEU A 24 4.87 1.19 21.22
C LEU A 24 5.00 2.44 20.34
N VAL A 25 4.81 3.64 20.92
CA VAL A 25 4.75 4.91 20.21
C VAL A 25 5.69 5.94 20.83
N HIS A 26 6.17 6.87 20.04
CA HIS A 26 7.02 7.95 20.56
C HIS A 26 6.19 9.00 21.30
N ALA A 27 6.73 9.54 22.39
CA ALA A 27 6.03 10.52 23.23
C ALA A 27 5.73 11.87 22.53
N ILE A 28 6.47 12.19 21.46
CA ILE A 28 6.22 13.40 20.63
C ILE A 28 5.00 13.22 19.71
N GLU A 29 4.70 11.97 19.33
CA GLU A 29 3.57 11.61 18.48
C GLU A 29 2.64 10.64 19.22
N PRO A 30 2.05 11.04 20.35
CA PRO A 30 1.30 10.15 21.21
C PRO A 30 -0.01 9.63 20.60
N GLY A 31 -0.52 10.31 19.57
CA GLY A 31 -1.70 9.90 18.80
C GLY A 31 -1.41 8.82 17.76
N ALA A 32 -0.13 8.47 17.53
CA ALA A 32 0.17 7.36 16.63
C ALA A 32 -0.54 6.08 17.10
N LEU A 33 -1.23 5.40 16.20
CA LEU A 33 -2.02 4.19 16.45
C LEU A 33 -3.27 4.39 17.32
N GLU A 34 -3.75 5.64 17.57
CA GLU A 34 -4.89 5.86 18.48
C GLU A 34 -6.20 5.21 18.00
N ASP A 35 -6.38 5.08 16.68
CA ASP A 35 -7.53 4.42 16.07
C ASP A 35 -7.48 2.88 16.12
N LEU A 36 -6.35 2.31 16.54
CA LEU A 36 -6.20 0.87 16.63
C LEU A 36 -6.50 0.36 18.05
N PRO A 37 -7.08 -0.83 18.18
CA PRO A 37 -7.39 -1.40 19.50
C PRO A 37 -6.14 -1.76 20.30
N GLY A 38 -6.34 -2.00 21.60
CA GLY A 38 -5.31 -2.49 22.50
C GLY A 38 -4.55 -1.41 23.27
N SER A 39 -3.55 -1.83 24.02
CA SER A 39 -2.75 -0.96 24.87
C SER A 39 -1.61 -0.29 24.13
N ARG A 40 -1.16 0.89 24.61
CA ARG A 40 -0.03 1.62 24.06
C ARG A 40 0.93 2.02 25.15
N ARG A 41 2.22 1.73 24.92
CA ARG A 41 3.32 2.25 25.74
C ARG A 41 3.99 3.40 24.97
N ARG A 42 4.47 4.41 25.69
CA ARG A 42 5.22 5.53 25.14
C ARG A 42 6.69 5.38 25.45
N TYR A 43 7.56 5.80 24.51
CA TYR A 43 8.99 5.90 24.70
C TYR A 43 9.48 7.31 24.29
N ARG A 44 10.61 7.75 24.82
CA ARG A 44 11.22 9.05 24.55
C ARG A 44 12.66 8.93 24.04
N THR A 45 13.38 7.97 24.59
CA THR A 45 14.80 7.75 24.30
C THR A 45 14.98 6.41 23.56
N TRP A 46 16.15 6.23 22.93
CA TRP A 46 16.46 4.96 22.27
C TRP A 46 16.54 3.78 23.26
N GLN A 47 16.96 4.03 24.51
CA GLN A 47 17.00 3.01 25.56
C GLN A 47 15.58 2.57 25.96
N GLU A 48 14.64 3.54 26.06
CA GLU A 48 13.25 3.25 26.33
C GLU A 48 12.58 2.53 25.16
N LEU A 49 12.99 2.83 23.92
CA LEU A 49 12.55 2.11 22.72
C LEU A 49 12.99 0.64 22.79
N ASP A 50 14.25 0.40 23.07
CA ASP A 50 14.83 -0.95 23.14
C ASP A 50 14.16 -1.80 24.23
N THR A 51 14.07 -1.26 25.46
CA THR A 51 13.33 -1.91 26.56
C THR A 51 11.84 -2.10 26.21
N GLY A 52 11.24 -1.12 25.53
CA GLY A 52 9.86 -1.20 25.08
C GLY A 52 9.63 -2.31 24.05
N LEU A 53 10.58 -2.52 23.18
CA LEU A 53 10.56 -3.64 22.22
C LEU A 53 10.70 -4.99 22.92
N ASP A 54 11.57 -5.10 23.92
CA ASP A 54 11.70 -6.33 24.72
C ASP A 54 10.38 -6.70 25.39
N GLU A 55 9.68 -5.73 25.95
CA GLU A 55 8.38 -5.95 26.57
C GLU A 55 7.27 -6.23 25.54
N LEU A 56 7.27 -5.49 24.41
CA LEU A 56 6.30 -5.67 23.34
C LEU A 56 6.36 -7.10 22.76
N LEU A 57 7.58 -7.62 22.61
CA LEU A 57 7.88 -8.90 22.00
C LEU A 57 8.00 -10.06 23.02
N LYS A 58 7.76 -9.79 24.31
CA LYS A 58 7.85 -10.81 25.35
C LYS A 58 6.91 -11.99 25.07
N GLY A 59 7.47 -13.19 25.06
CA GLY A 59 6.76 -14.43 24.81
C GLY A 59 6.43 -14.71 23.33
N VAL A 60 6.93 -13.87 22.42
CA VAL A 60 6.78 -14.06 20.97
C VAL A 60 7.94 -14.92 20.46
N GLY A 61 7.64 -16.09 19.90
CA GLY A 61 8.65 -16.96 19.27
C GLY A 61 8.73 -16.76 17.75
N ARG A 62 7.62 -16.30 17.14
CA ARG A 62 7.52 -16.07 15.69
C ARG A 62 6.63 -14.88 15.41
N VAL A 63 7.02 -14.04 14.45
CA VAL A 63 6.24 -12.88 13.98
C VAL A 63 6.17 -12.83 12.47
N ALA A 64 4.98 -12.54 11.94
CA ALA A 64 4.81 -12.23 10.53
C ALA A 64 5.00 -10.72 10.33
N MET A 65 5.88 -10.34 9.39
CA MET A 65 6.17 -8.96 9.04
C MET A 65 5.99 -8.75 7.53
N GLN A 66 5.72 -7.53 7.11
CA GLN A 66 5.70 -7.18 5.68
C GLN A 66 7.14 -7.17 5.13
N TYR A 67 7.73 -8.35 5.13
CA TYR A 67 9.08 -8.68 4.75
C TYR A 67 9.04 -9.68 3.59
N SER A 68 9.80 -9.42 2.53
CA SER A 68 9.94 -10.33 1.40
C SER A 68 11.31 -11.03 1.44
N PRO A 69 11.37 -12.31 1.79
CA PRO A 69 12.61 -13.05 1.76
C PRO A 69 13.26 -12.98 0.36
N GLN A 70 14.55 -12.62 0.32
CA GLN A 70 15.31 -12.47 -0.93
C GLN A 70 14.67 -11.49 -1.94
N ASN A 71 13.82 -10.58 -1.46
CA ASN A 71 13.08 -9.59 -2.27
C ASN A 71 12.29 -10.20 -3.45
N ARG A 72 11.78 -11.44 -3.30
CA ARG A 72 11.05 -12.13 -4.36
C ARG A 72 9.72 -11.49 -4.73
N VAL A 73 9.08 -10.81 -3.76
CA VAL A 73 7.81 -10.08 -3.95
C VAL A 73 7.98 -8.67 -3.40
N PRO A 74 8.45 -7.69 -4.21
CA PRO A 74 8.75 -6.34 -3.74
C PRO A 74 7.57 -5.64 -3.05
N TYR A 75 6.35 -5.87 -3.53
CA TYR A 75 5.13 -5.21 -3.03
C TYR A 75 4.78 -5.53 -1.56
N VAL A 76 5.35 -6.58 -0.98
CA VAL A 76 5.17 -6.89 0.44
C VAL A 76 6.38 -6.49 1.29
N ALA A 77 7.41 -5.90 0.71
CA ALA A 77 8.63 -5.46 1.39
C ALA A 77 8.44 -4.03 1.93
N MET A 78 7.63 -3.88 2.98
CA MET A 78 7.28 -2.59 3.59
C MET A 78 8.05 -2.32 4.89
N VAL A 79 8.68 -3.33 5.47
CA VAL A 79 9.51 -3.20 6.67
C VAL A 79 10.97 -3.07 6.27
N ASP A 80 11.68 -2.13 6.91
CA ASP A 80 13.12 -1.96 6.69
C ASP A 80 13.96 -3.12 7.28
N ALA A 81 15.14 -3.33 6.71
CA ALA A 81 16.03 -4.42 7.12
C ALA A 81 16.45 -4.32 8.58
N GLY A 82 16.74 -3.10 9.07
CA GLY A 82 17.14 -2.88 10.45
C GLY A 82 16.07 -3.28 11.46
N THR A 83 14.79 -3.05 11.14
CA THR A 83 13.68 -3.52 11.99
C THR A 83 13.63 -5.06 12.03
N VAL A 84 13.86 -5.72 10.90
CA VAL A 84 13.94 -7.20 10.84
C VAL A 84 15.11 -7.72 11.68
N GLU A 85 16.27 -7.07 11.60
CA GLU A 85 17.45 -7.41 12.39
C GLU A 85 17.19 -7.28 13.90
N VAL A 86 16.65 -6.16 14.34
CA VAL A 86 16.28 -5.89 15.74
C VAL A 86 15.36 -6.96 16.31
N VAL A 87 14.39 -7.45 15.54
CA VAL A 87 13.50 -8.52 15.98
C VAL A 87 14.23 -9.87 16.03
N ARG A 88 15.04 -10.17 15.03
CA ARG A 88 15.82 -11.42 14.99
C ARG A 88 16.88 -11.52 16.08
N GLU A 89 17.53 -10.41 16.45
CA GLU A 89 18.50 -10.34 17.55
C GLU A 89 17.90 -10.74 18.90
N ARG A 90 16.57 -10.61 19.03
CA ARG A 90 15.79 -11.08 20.19
C ARG A 90 15.42 -12.57 20.14
N GLY A 91 15.99 -13.32 19.20
CA GLY A 91 15.75 -14.74 19.03
C GLY A 91 14.37 -15.07 18.42
N ILE A 92 13.70 -14.11 17.80
CA ILE A 92 12.37 -14.27 17.24
C ILE A 92 12.48 -14.62 15.76
N GLU A 93 11.77 -15.65 15.34
CA GLU A 93 11.66 -16.01 13.92
C GLU A 93 10.80 -14.99 13.18
N VAL A 94 11.39 -14.34 12.18
CA VAL A 94 10.65 -13.43 11.29
C VAL A 94 10.26 -14.15 10.00
N VAL A 95 8.96 -14.25 9.77
CA VAL A 95 8.37 -14.83 8.54
C VAL A 95 7.66 -13.76 7.73
N SER A 96 7.43 -14.03 6.45
CA SER A 96 6.69 -13.11 5.57
C SER A 96 5.21 -13.07 5.94
N ALA A 97 4.63 -11.87 5.96
CA ALA A 97 3.19 -11.67 6.08
C ALA A 97 2.47 -11.69 4.72
N ALA A 98 3.14 -12.05 3.62
CA ALA A 98 2.59 -11.95 2.27
C ALA A 98 1.25 -12.67 2.12
N ASP A 99 1.14 -13.92 2.58
CA ASP A 99 -0.10 -14.70 2.49
C ASP A 99 -1.24 -14.10 3.32
N LEU A 100 -0.91 -13.49 4.47
CA LEU A 100 -1.89 -12.81 5.30
C LEU A 100 -2.38 -11.53 4.62
N VAL A 101 -1.47 -10.70 4.13
CA VAL A 101 -1.80 -9.44 3.42
C VAL A 101 -2.63 -9.74 2.17
N GLN A 102 -2.26 -10.77 1.41
CA GLN A 102 -2.98 -11.16 0.20
C GLN A 102 -4.46 -11.49 0.46
N ARG A 103 -4.80 -12.02 1.63
CA ARG A 103 -6.20 -12.28 2.01
C ARG A 103 -7.06 -11.03 2.05
N PHE A 104 -6.45 -9.87 2.35
CA PHE A 104 -7.15 -8.60 2.44
C PHE A 104 -7.04 -7.76 1.17
N THR A 105 -5.99 -7.95 0.37
CA THR A 105 -5.71 -7.12 -0.80
C THR A 105 -6.05 -7.78 -2.13
N ALA A 106 -6.06 -9.11 -2.20
CA ALA A 106 -6.26 -9.86 -3.44
C ALA A 106 -7.54 -10.71 -3.47
N VAL A 107 -8.20 -10.91 -2.32
CA VAL A 107 -9.49 -11.59 -2.26
C VAL A 107 -10.59 -10.53 -2.31
N LEU A 108 -11.26 -10.45 -3.43
CA LEU A 108 -12.32 -9.46 -3.68
C LEU A 108 -13.67 -9.97 -3.15
N ASP A 109 -14.42 -9.08 -2.53
CA ASP A 109 -15.83 -9.32 -2.20
C ASP A 109 -16.74 -9.16 -3.44
N ASP A 110 -18.03 -9.50 -3.30
CA ASP A 110 -18.99 -9.46 -4.40
C ASP A 110 -19.17 -8.04 -4.98
N GLY A 111 -19.10 -7.01 -4.13
CA GLY A 111 -19.18 -5.61 -4.55
C GLY A 111 -17.94 -5.20 -5.35
N GLN A 112 -16.76 -5.57 -4.89
CA GLN A 112 -15.50 -5.35 -5.58
C GLN A 112 -15.45 -6.09 -6.92
N ILE A 113 -15.93 -7.35 -6.95
CA ILE A 113 -16.06 -8.13 -8.20
C ILE A 113 -17.01 -7.44 -9.18
N ALA A 114 -18.15 -6.95 -8.70
CA ALA A 114 -19.11 -6.22 -9.54
C ALA A 114 -18.51 -4.93 -10.11
N SER A 115 -17.83 -4.15 -9.27
CA SER A 115 -17.10 -2.93 -9.67
C SER A 115 -16.01 -3.23 -10.69
N HIS A 116 -15.21 -4.27 -10.45
CA HIS A 116 -14.16 -4.70 -11.38
C HIS A 116 -14.74 -5.08 -12.76
N ARG A 117 -15.83 -5.86 -12.77
CA ARG A 117 -16.53 -6.23 -14.02
C ARG A 117 -17.16 -5.02 -14.71
N PHE A 118 -17.66 -4.06 -13.96
CA PHE A 118 -18.19 -2.81 -14.49
C PHE A 118 -17.11 -2.01 -15.22
N ALA A 119 -15.96 -1.82 -14.59
CA ALA A 119 -14.80 -1.15 -15.19
C ALA A 119 -14.29 -1.91 -16.42
N GLY A 120 -14.09 -3.23 -16.29
CA GLY A 120 -13.54 -4.07 -17.37
C GLY A 120 -14.41 -4.10 -18.64
N LYS A 121 -15.70 -3.86 -18.54
CA LYS A 121 -16.60 -3.73 -19.70
C LYS A 121 -16.52 -2.37 -20.40
N ARG A 122 -16.08 -1.32 -19.71
CA ARG A 122 -16.05 0.07 -20.20
C ARG A 122 -14.70 0.55 -20.68
N LEU A 123 -13.64 0.07 -20.05
CA LEU A 123 -12.29 0.47 -20.43
C LEU A 123 -11.94 0.21 -21.90
N PRO A 124 -12.33 -0.92 -22.52
CA PRO A 124 -12.10 -1.13 -23.95
C PRO A 124 -12.74 -0.05 -24.83
N ASP A 125 -13.95 0.41 -24.49
CA ASP A 125 -14.64 1.46 -25.24
C ASP A 125 -13.91 2.80 -25.12
N ALA A 126 -13.40 3.16 -23.92
CA ALA A 126 -12.60 4.37 -23.71
C ALA A 126 -11.31 4.36 -24.54
N ILE A 127 -10.65 3.20 -24.60
CA ILE A 127 -9.44 3.01 -25.41
C ILE A 127 -9.76 3.13 -26.89
N GLU A 128 -10.83 2.50 -27.36
CA GLU A 128 -11.24 2.56 -28.77
C GLU A 128 -11.59 3.98 -29.20
N GLU A 129 -12.35 4.73 -28.38
CA GLU A 129 -12.67 6.14 -28.65
C GLU A 129 -11.40 6.99 -28.68
N SER A 130 -10.43 6.74 -27.83
CA SER A 130 -9.13 7.45 -27.84
C SER A 130 -8.35 7.19 -29.14
N PHE A 131 -8.37 5.99 -29.67
CA PHE A 131 -7.75 5.69 -30.97
C PHE A 131 -8.51 6.32 -32.13
N LYS A 132 -9.86 6.40 -32.07
CA LYS A 132 -10.67 7.11 -33.05
C LYS A 132 -10.34 8.60 -33.07
N GLU A 133 -10.25 9.22 -31.92
CA GLU A 133 -9.85 10.63 -31.76
C GLU A 133 -8.44 10.88 -32.29
N CYS A 134 -7.48 10.03 -31.90
CA CYS A 134 -6.12 10.10 -32.44
C CYS A 134 -6.10 10.08 -33.97
N ARG A 135 -6.81 9.12 -34.58
CA ARG A 135 -6.94 9.01 -36.03
C ARG A 135 -7.59 10.25 -36.66
N ALA A 136 -8.66 10.76 -36.04
CA ALA A 136 -9.39 11.92 -36.57
C ALA A 136 -8.49 13.17 -36.61
N ARG A 137 -7.75 13.43 -35.52
CA ARG A 137 -6.81 14.56 -35.45
C ARG A 137 -5.69 14.44 -36.48
N LEU A 138 -5.07 13.28 -36.59
CA LEU A 138 -4.00 13.05 -37.58
C LEU A 138 -4.47 13.23 -39.02
N LEU A 139 -5.66 12.74 -39.34
CA LEU A 139 -6.25 12.93 -40.69
C LEU A 139 -6.60 14.39 -40.99
N ALA A 140 -6.94 15.17 -39.98
CA ALA A 140 -7.19 16.60 -40.07
C ALA A 140 -5.88 17.43 -40.13
N GLY A 141 -4.70 16.81 -40.06
CA GLY A 141 -3.40 17.48 -40.00
C GLY A 141 -3.15 18.24 -38.70
N ALA A 142 -3.91 17.93 -37.65
CA ALA A 142 -3.71 18.52 -36.34
C ALA A 142 -2.49 17.87 -35.63
N ALA A 143 -1.74 18.69 -34.91
CA ALA A 143 -0.70 18.18 -34.04
C ALA A 143 -1.38 17.42 -32.86
N LEU A 144 -0.80 16.30 -32.49
CA LEU A 144 -1.20 15.52 -31.34
C LEU A 144 0.05 14.96 -30.67
N ASN A 145 0.15 15.12 -29.35
CA ASN A 145 1.20 14.52 -28.55
C ASN A 145 0.63 13.52 -27.54
N GLU A 146 1.51 12.76 -26.90
CA GLU A 146 1.14 11.70 -25.97
C GLU A 146 0.34 12.23 -24.78
N TYR A 147 0.70 13.42 -24.26
CA TYR A 147 0.01 14.04 -23.14
C TYR A 147 -1.43 14.45 -23.46
N GLU A 148 -1.65 15.02 -24.65
CA GLU A 148 -3.01 15.39 -25.09
C GLU A 148 -3.91 14.16 -25.24
N LEU A 149 -3.37 13.07 -25.76
CA LEU A 149 -4.12 11.81 -25.87
C LEU A 149 -4.34 11.16 -24.50
N GLN A 150 -3.38 11.27 -23.59
CA GLN A 150 -3.52 10.83 -22.19
C GLN A 150 -4.66 11.58 -21.48
N CYS A 151 -4.70 12.92 -21.62
CA CYS A 151 -5.77 13.74 -21.06
C CYS A 151 -7.13 13.35 -21.62
N TYR A 152 -7.22 13.19 -22.94
CA TYR A 152 -8.46 12.74 -23.59
C TYR A 152 -8.94 11.39 -23.05
N LEU A 153 -8.04 10.41 -22.92
CA LEU A 153 -8.39 9.09 -22.36
C LEU A 153 -8.87 9.19 -20.91
N LEU A 154 -8.23 10.05 -20.08
CA LEU A 154 -8.69 10.30 -18.71
C LEU A 154 -10.10 10.87 -18.68
N GLU A 155 -10.41 11.85 -19.55
CA GLU A 155 -11.75 12.43 -19.68
C GLU A 155 -12.79 11.35 -20.04
N GLN A 156 -12.45 10.42 -20.96
CA GLN A 156 -13.33 9.30 -21.30
C GLN A 156 -13.57 8.36 -20.11
N VAL A 157 -12.51 8.04 -19.36
CA VAL A 157 -12.59 7.20 -18.16
C VAL A 157 -13.51 7.83 -17.11
N GLU A 158 -13.36 9.12 -16.83
CA GLU A 158 -14.18 9.88 -15.89
C GLU A 158 -15.64 9.99 -16.35
N ALA A 159 -15.86 10.26 -17.64
CA ALA A 159 -17.21 10.34 -18.23
C ALA A 159 -18.00 9.02 -18.12
N MET A 160 -17.29 7.89 -18.04
CA MET A 160 -17.87 6.57 -17.81
C MET A 160 -18.14 6.26 -16.33
N GLY A 161 -17.86 7.19 -15.41
CA GLY A 161 -18.01 7.01 -13.96
C GLY A 161 -16.93 6.14 -13.34
N LEU A 162 -15.76 6.08 -13.97
CA LEU A 162 -14.59 5.36 -13.48
C LEU A 162 -13.58 6.32 -12.90
N THR A 163 -12.70 5.80 -12.05
CA THR A 163 -11.55 6.53 -11.48
C THR A 163 -10.29 5.70 -11.63
N THR A 164 -9.15 6.36 -11.72
CA THR A 164 -7.84 5.70 -11.71
C THR A 164 -6.89 6.45 -10.77
N PRO A 165 -6.05 5.76 -9.98
CA PRO A 165 -5.05 6.41 -9.13
C PRO A 165 -3.91 7.02 -9.94
N ASP A 166 -3.61 6.45 -11.11
CA ASP A 166 -2.51 6.85 -11.97
C ASP A 166 -3.01 7.16 -13.38
N ALA A 167 -2.40 8.14 -14.02
CA ALA A 167 -2.70 8.44 -15.41
C ALA A 167 -2.29 7.27 -16.33
N PRO A 168 -3.07 6.97 -17.38
CA PRO A 168 -2.73 5.93 -18.34
C PRO A 168 -1.43 6.27 -19.05
N ILE A 169 -0.64 5.27 -19.36
CA ILE A 169 0.58 5.44 -20.16
C ILE A 169 0.17 5.52 -21.64
N VAL A 170 0.53 6.62 -22.27
CA VAL A 170 0.42 6.82 -23.71
C VAL A 170 1.82 7.08 -24.27
N ALA A 171 2.25 6.27 -25.22
CA ALA A 171 3.58 6.36 -25.81
C ALA A 171 3.52 6.07 -27.30
N VAL A 172 4.42 6.68 -28.06
CA VAL A 172 4.60 6.46 -29.50
C VAL A 172 5.96 5.83 -29.75
N ASN A 173 5.97 4.72 -30.52
CA ASN A 173 7.16 3.95 -30.85
C ASN A 173 7.87 3.38 -29.61
N GLY A 174 9.17 3.59 -29.50
CA GLY A 174 10.02 3.02 -28.44
C GLY A 174 10.36 3.97 -27.29
N HIS A 175 9.53 4.98 -27.08
CA HIS A 175 9.73 5.98 -26.00
C HIS A 175 8.80 5.73 -24.84
#